data_60da022529fb8ab9e8bf46b6e5e46b7a
#
_entry.id   60da022529fb8ab9e8bf46b6e5e46b7a
#
_cell.length_a   1.000
_cell.length_b   1.000
_cell.length_c   1.000
_cell.angle_alpha   90.00
_cell.angle_beta   90.00
_cell.angle_gamma   90.00
#
_symmetry.space_group_name_H-M   'P 1'
#
loop_
_entity.id
_entity.type
_entity.pdbx_description
1 polymer ?
#
loop_
_entity_poly.entity_id
_entity_poly.type
_entity_poly.pdbx_seq_one_letter_code
_entity_poly.pdbx_strand_id
1 'polypeptide(L)'
;VDGVKYVLGLESVIGSRVPEEILPDSVKSILESDRWELLLINSEYKAASDDVNEQIDKLNTVLKKYDENGMLIGEAPCMKDMIETTGHDFAVVTAVSVIAIFLIILLVEKSISLPFILIAVIEVGIFINLGLPHYLGQSMAFITPICISTIQLGATVDYAILMTTRYKAERIAGRDKKNAVWTALYTSIPSIIVSGMGLFAATFGVALYSDIEIISSMCMLMARGAIISMLLVIFVLPALFMLFDKIICKTTLGMTKIKSIKTEV
;
A
#
# COMPACT_ATOMS: atom_id res chain seq x y z
N VAL A 1 -20.91 12.69 25.70
CA VAL A 1 -20.49 11.85 24.57
C VAL A 1 -20.28 10.44 25.13
N ASP A 2 -20.85 9.44 24.47
CA ASP A 2 -20.75 8.03 24.92
C ASP A 2 -19.29 7.57 24.96
N GLY A 3 -18.95 6.71 25.94
CA GLY A 3 -17.60 6.18 26.11
C GLY A 3 -16.60 7.14 26.79
N VAL A 4 -17.01 8.32 27.21
CA VAL A 4 -16.18 9.20 28.05
C VAL A 4 -16.29 8.78 29.49
N LYS A 5 -15.19 8.33 30.10
CA LYS A 5 -15.15 7.93 31.51
C LYS A 5 -15.21 9.13 32.45
N TYR A 6 -14.34 10.10 32.18
CA TYR A 6 -14.28 11.34 32.93
C TYR A 6 -13.60 12.46 32.13
N VAL A 7 -13.90 13.68 32.49
CA VAL A 7 -13.25 14.88 31.97
C VAL A 7 -12.66 15.61 33.16
N LEU A 8 -11.37 15.93 33.12
CA LEU A 8 -10.67 16.71 34.12
C LEU A 8 -10.30 18.07 33.51
N GLY A 9 -10.88 19.12 34.00
CA GLY A 9 -10.51 20.49 33.72
C GLY A 9 -10.37 21.27 35.00
N LEU A 10 -10.07 22.54 34.93
CA LEU A 10 -9.85 23.40 36.10
C LEU A 10 -11.04 23.33 37.03
N GLU A 11 -12.26 23.52 36.53
CA GLU A 11 -13.50 23.50 37.32
C GLU A 11 -13.80 22.10 37.92
N SER A 12 -13.43 21.02 37.26
CA SER A 12 -13.68 19.65 37.75
C SER A 12 -12.75 19.22 38.89
N VAL A 13 -11.55 19.79 38.92
CA VAL A 13 -10.55 19.53 39.98
C VAL A 13 -10.88 20.31 41.25
N ILE A 14 -11.44 21.50 41.10
CA ILE A 14 -11.69 22.44 42.22
C ILE A 14 -13.11 22.35 42.75
N GLY A 15 -14.06 21.97 41.90
CA GLY A 15 -15.49 22.16 42.16
C GLY A 15 -15.93 23.61 42.05
N SER A 16 -17.15 23.83 41.59
CA SER A 16 -17.72 25.14 41.27
C SER A 16 -17.83 26.16 42.45
N ARG A 17 -17.28 25.82 43.62
CA ARG A 17 -17.35 26.62 44.83
C ARG A 17 -16.00 27.17 45.32
N VAL A 18 -14.88 26.81 44.71
CA VAL A 18 -13.56 27.27 45.14
C VAL A 18 -13.10 28.37 44.19
N PRO A 19 -12.79 29.59 44.72
CA PRO A 19 -12.26 30.67 43.89
C PRO A 19 -10.90 30.26 43.28
N GLU A 20 -10.69 30.60 42.04
CA GLU A 20 -9.45 30.32 41.27
C GLU A 20 -8.18 30.87 41.95
N GLU A 21 -8.33 31.85 42.79
CA GLU A 21 -7.24 32.52 43.54
C GLU A 21 -6.58 31.61 44.58
N ILE A 22 -7.23 30.50 44.98
CA ILE A 22 -6.72 29.57 46.04
C ILE A 22 -5.90 28.44 45.45
N LEU A 23 -5.82 28.30 44.12
CA LEU A 23 -5.06 27.27 43.47
C LEU A 23 -3.56 27.48 43.57
N PRO A 24 -2.78 26.40 43.83
CA PRO A 24 -1.33 26.46 43.69
C PRO A 24 -0.96 26.80 42.24
N ASP A 25 -0.05 27.76 42.06
CA ASP A 25 0.44 28.18 40.74
C ASP A 25 0.95 27.00 39.89
N SER A 26 1.42 25.94 40.53
CA SER A 26 1.87 24.71 39.88
C SER A 26 0.74 23.92 39.16
N VAL A 27 -0.48 23.96 39.67
CA VAL A 27 -1.64 23.29 39.04
C VAL A 27 -2.22 24.18 37.95
N LYS A 28 -2.29 25.51 38.22
CA LYS A 28 -2.78 26.48 37.26
C LYS A 28 -1.92 26.50 35.99
N SER A 29 -0.60 26.51 36.15
CA SER A 29 0.35 26.53 35.04
C SER A 29 0.34 25.24 34.15
N ILE A 30 -0.22 24.13 34.63
CA ILE A 30 -0.36 22.88 33.84
C ILE A 30 -1.66 22.89 33.03
N LEU A 31 -2.74 23.42 33.60
CA LEU A 31 -4.08 23.36 33.01
C LEU A 31 -4.47 24.63 32.24
N GLU A 32 -3.78 25.74 32.47
CA GLU A 32 -4.07 27.02 31.84
C GLU A 32 -2.79 27.72 31.37
N SER A 33 -2.80 28.20 30.14
CA SER A 33 -1.70 28.97 29.55
C SER A 33 -2.28 30.09 28.69
N ASP A 34 -2.13 31.34 29.11
CA ASP A 34 -2.55 32.58 28.43
C ASP A 34 -3.93 32.53 27.74
N ARG A 35 -4.02 31.74 26.66
CA ARG A 35 -5.18 31.68 25.78
C ARG A 35 -5.84 30.31 25.73
N TRP A 36 -5.24 29.32 26.37
CA TRP A 36 -5.64 27.91 26.26
C TRP A 36 -5.93 27.32 27.63
N GLU A 37 -7.03 26.60 27.73
CA GLU A 37 -7.36 25.74 28.86
C GLU A 37 -7.26 24.27 28.42
N LEU A 38 -6.58 23.46 29.25
CA LEU A 38 -6.41 22.01 28.98
C LEU A 38 -7.50 21.23 29.69
N LEU A 39 -8.33 20.53 28.88
CA LEU A 39 -9.29 19.57 29.37
C LEU A 39 -8.77 18.15 29.06
N LEU A 40 -8.54 17.35 30.10
CA LEU A 40 -8.13 15.95 29.95
C LEU A 40 -9.36 15.07 29.85
N ILE A 41 -9.53 14.40 28.70
CA ILE A 41 -10.65 13.50 28.41
C ILE A 41 -10.13 12.07 28.42
N ASN A 42 -10.70 11.21 29.29
CA ASN A 42 -10.37 9.80 29.33
C ASN A 42 -11.48 8.99 28.63
N SER A 43 -11.10 8.21 27.64
CA SER A 43 -12.00 7.31 26.89
C SER A 43 -11.99 5.88 27.46
N GLU A 44 -13.11 5.17 27.32
CA GLU A 44 -13.22 3.73 27.56
C GLU A 44 -12.63 2.91 26.40
N TYR A 45 -12.60 3.50 25.22
CA TYR A 45 -12.21 2.83 24.00
C TYR A 45 -10.70 2.79 23.84
N LYS A 46 -10.20 1.78 23.12
CA LYS A 46 -8.78 1.67 22.78
C LYS A 46 -8.44 2.67 21.69
N ALA A 47 -7.25 3.24 21.74
CA ALA A 47 -6.71 4.02 20.65
C ALA A 47 -6.75 3.22 19.34
N ALA A 48 -7.04 3.89 18.22
CA ALA A 48 -7.17 3.30 16.88
C ALA A 48 -8.30 2.26 16.72
N SER A 49 -9.36 2.31 17.54
CA SER A 49 -10.59 1.55 17.31
C SER A 49 -11.64 2.41 16.57
N ASP A 50 -12.58 1.76 15.88
CA ASP A 50 -13.67 2.48 15.20
C ASP A 50 -14.53 3.24 16.19
N ASP A 51 -14.76 2.69 17.40
CA ASP A 51 -15.52 3.33 18.44
C ASP A 51 -14.88 4.64 18.92
N VAL A 52 -13.54 4.65 19.11
CA VAL A 52 -12.85 5.90 19.52
C VAL A 52 -12.84 6.92 18.39
N ASN A 53 -12.77 6.49 17.13
CA ASN A 53 -12.82 7.39 15.99
C ASN A 53 -14.17 8.11 15.90
N GLU A 54 -15.29 7.38 16.10
CA GLU A 54 -16.62 7.97 16.15
C GLU A 54 -16.78 8.90 17.37
N GLN A 55 -16.22 8.53 18.53
CA GLN A 55 -16.20 9.36 19.72
C GLN A 55 -15.46 10.69 19.48
N ILE A 56 -14.30 10.64 18.80
CA ILE A 56 -13.51 11.84 18.45
C ILE A 56 -14.33 12.78 17.57
N ASP A 57 -15.08 12.27 16.58
CA ASP A 57 -15.94 13.10 15.72
C ASP A 57 -17.04 13.81 16.51
N LYS A 58 -17.68 13.08 17.44
CA LYS A 58 -18.69 13.66 18.34
C LYS A 58 -18.09 14.70 19.27
N LEU A 59 -16.91 14.41 19.84
CA LEU A 59 -16.19 15.35 20.71
C LEU A 59 -15.78 16.61 19.96
N ASN A 60 -15.25 16.45 18.73
CA ASN A 60 -14.86 17.60 17.91
C ASN A 60 -16.08 18.45 17.52
N THR A 61 -17.20 17.81 17.20
CA THR A 61 -18.46 18.53 16.92
C THR A 61 -18.94 19.34 18.12
N VAL A 62 -18.87 18.76 19.32
CA VAL A 62 -19.21 19.47 20.55
C VAL A 62 -18.23 20.60 20.81
N LEU A 63 -16.94 20.36 20.72
CA LEU A 63 -15.88 21.34 20.94
C LEU A 63 -16.06 22.56 20.02
N LYS A 64 -16.20 22.33 18.71
CA LYS A 64 -16.36 23.40 17.72
C LYS A 64 -17.65 24.20 17.86
N LYS A 65 -18.64 23.67 18.55
CA LYS A 65 -19.87 24.43 18.88
C LYS A 65 -19.65 25.52 19.95
N TYR A 66 -18.69 25.29 20.86
CA TYR A 66 -18.41 26.20 21.98
C TYR A 66 -17.15 27.04 21.75
N ASP A 67 -16.15 26.47 21.08
CA ASP A 67 -14.90 27.14 20.73
C ASP A 67 -14.42 26.71 19.33
N GLU A 68 -14.48 27.64 18.37
CA GLU A 68 -14.00 27.39 17.00
C GLU A 68 -12.50 27.11 16.93
N ASN A 69 -11.71 27.66 17.87
CA ASN A 69 -10.26 27.48 17.92
C ASN A 69 -9.84 26.24 18.74
N GLY A 70 -10.76 25.65 19.51
CA GLY A 70 -10.51 24.49 20.33
C GLY A 70 -9.98 23.32 19.49
N MET A 71 -9.03 22.55 20.01
CA MET A 71 -8.39 21.41 19.34
C MET A 71 -8.41 20.18 20.23
N LEU A 72 -8.75 19.03 19.65
CA LEU A 72 -8.53 17.74 20.28
C LEU A 72 -7.10 17.29 19.98
N ILE A 73 -6.31 17.10 21.04
CA ILE A 73 -4.93 16.63 20.96
C ILE A 73 -4.76 15.34 21.77
N GLY A 74 -3.81 14.51 21.40
CA GLY A 74 -3.52 13.28 22.12
C GLY A 74 -3.32 12.08 21.17
N GLU A 75 -3.12 10.91 21.75
CA GLU A 75 -2.82 9.69 20.99
C GLU A 75 -3.96 9.31 20.02
N ALA A 76 -5.20 9.28 20.52
CA ALA A 76 -6.33 8.81 19.71
C ALA A 76 -6.69 9.77 18.56
N PRO A 77 -6.79 11.12 18.74
CA PRO A 77 -6.96 12.04 17.63
C PRO A 77 -5.82 11.98 16.62
N CYS A 78 -4.57 11.93 17.10
CA CYS A 78 -3.39 11.82 16.23
C CYS A 78 -3.42 10.54 15.38
N MET A 79 -3.75 9.41 15.99
CA MET A 79 -3.87 8.14 15.26
C MET A 79 -4.97 8.18 14.19
N LYS A 80 -6.11 8.80 14.50
CA LYS A 80 -7.19 8.99 13.54
C LYS A 80 -6.73 9.82 12.34
N ASP A 81 -6.15 10.98 12.58
CA ASP A 81 -5.64 11.87 11.52
C ASP A 81 -4.58 11.19 10.66
N MET A 82 -3.70 10.38 11.28
CA MET A 82 -2.69 9.59 10.56
C MET A 82 -3.32 8.52 9.67
N ILE A 83 -4.35 7.81 10.15
CA ILE A 83 -5.05 6.78 9.36
C ILE A 83 -5.77 7.42 8.16
N GLU A 84 -6.48 8.52 8.38
CA GLU A 84 -7.21 9.23 7.31
C GLU A 84 -6.24 9.79 6.25
N THR A 85 -5.18 10.49 6.69
CA THR A 85 -4.15 11.03 5.78
C THR A 85 -3.46 9.93 4.99
N THR A 86 -3.07 8.83 5.67
CA THR A 86 -2.41 7.69 5.03
C THR A 86 -3.32 7.00 4.01
N GLY A 87 -4.63 6.90 4.29
CA GLY A 87 -5.60 6.34 3.36
C GLY A 87 -5.69 7.16 2.05
N HIS A 88 -5.73 8.49 2.17
CA HIS A 88 -5.68 9.39 1.01
C HIS A 88 -4.36 9.27 0.25
N ASP A 89 -3.23 9.32 0.97
CA ASP A 89 -1.90 9.22 0.38
C ASP A 89 -1.69 7.89 -0.33
N PHE A 90 -2.19 6.78 0.23
CA PHE A 90 -2.16 5.48 -0.41
C PHE A 90 -2.83 5.49 -1.78
N ALA A 91 -4.02 6.07 -1.89
CA ALA A 91 -4.74 6.16 -3.16
C ALA A 91 -3.98 7.01 -4.18
N VAL A 92 -3.44 8.17 -3.77
CA VAL A 92 -2.69 9.07 -4.65
C VAL A 92 -1.38 8.43 -5.10
N VAL A 93 -0.59 7.88 -4.17
CA VAL A 93 0.71 7.25 -4.47
C VAL A 93 0.51 6.04 -5.37
N THR A 94 -0.49 5.20 -5.10
CA THR A 94 -0.80 4.04 -5.96
C THR A 94 -1.19 4.50 -7.37
N ALA A 95 -2.07 5.48 -7.52
CA ALA A 95 -2.48 5.99 -8.82
C ALA A 95 -1.29 6.57 -9.62
N VAL A 96 -0.46 7.39 -8.99
CA VAL A 96 0.74 7.97 -9.61
C VAL A 96 1.73 6.88 -10.03
N SER A 97 1.97 5.91 -9.16
CA SER A 97 2.89 4.79 -9.43
C SER A 97 2.40 3.92 -10.59
N VAL A 98 1.11 3.58 -10.62
CA VAL A 98 0.51 2.79 -11.71
C VAL A 98 0.57 3.55 -13.03
N ILE A 99 0.26 4.85 -13.05
CA ILE A 99 0.35 5.68 -14.25
C ILE A 99 1.80 5.76 -14.74
N ALA A 100 2.76 6.00 -13.85
CA ALA A 100 4.18 6.08 -14.20
C ALA A 100 4.67 4.76 -14.81
N ILE A 101 4.37 3.63 -14.20
CA ILE A 101 4.75 2.31 -14.71
C ILE A 101 4.03 1.98 -16.01
N PHE A 102 2.75 2.35 -16.14
CA PHE A 102 2.02 2.22 -17.39
C PHE A 102 2.74 2.95 -18.55
N LEU A 103 3.15 4.19 -18.33
CA LEU A 103 3.89 4.98 -19.33
C LEU A 103 5.26 4.36 -19.65
N ILE A 104 5.99 3.89 -18.65
CA ILE A 104 7.29 3.24 -18.85
C ILE A 104 7.12 1.97 -19.70
N ILE A 105 6.19 1.08 -19.35
CA ILE A 105 5.95 -0.16 -20.10
C ILE A 105 5.47 0.16 -21.52
N LEU A 106 4.59 1.15 -21.69
CA LEU A 106 4.10 1.60 -22.98
C LEU A 106 5.26 2.05 -23.91
N LEU A 107 6.22 2.80 -23.38
CA LEU A 107 7.37 3.28 -24.12
C LEU A 107 8.38 2.17 -24.42
N VAL A 108 8.68 1.31 -23.43
CA VAL A 108 9.65 0.21 -23.57
C VAL A 108 9.13 -0.85 -24.52
N GLU A 109 7.90 -1.31 -24.30
CA GLU A 109 7.32 -2.40 -25.10
C GLU A 109 6.68 -1.92 -26.39
N LYS A 110 6.45 -0.63 -26.56
CA LYS A 110 5.80 -0.03 -27.74
C LYS A 110 4.48 -0.73 -28.08
N SER A 111 3.71 -1.03 -27.07
CA SER A 111 2.45 -1.77 -27.11
C SER A 111 1.44 -1.13 -26.18
N ILE A 112 0.18 -1.01 -26.64
CA ILE A 112 -0.88 -0.45 -25.81
C ILE A 112 -1.48 -1.53 -24.88
N SER A 113 -1.56 -2.78 -25.30
CA SER A 113 -2.20 -3.85 -24.51
C SER A 113 -1.32 -4.44 -23.42
N LEU A 114 0.00 -4.48 -23.64
CA LEU A 114 0.94 -5.09 -22.69
C LEU A 114 0.94 -4.39 -21.31
N PRO A 115 0.95 -3.04 -21.22
CA PRO A 115 0.87 -2.37 -19.92
C PRO A 115 -0.33 -2.80 -19.09
N PHE A 116 -1.52 -2.91 -19.70
CA PHE A 116 -2.72 -3.34 -19.00
C PHE A 116 -2.60 -4.76 -18.45
N ILE A 117 -2.06 -5.68 -19.25
CA ILE A 117 -1.88 -7.09 -18.85
C ILE A 117 -0.86 -7.20 -17.71
N LEU A 118 0.28 -6.51 -17.84
CA LEU A 118 1.35 -6.58 -16.84
C LEU A 118 0.91 -5.97 -15.52
N ILE A 119 0.34 -4.77 -15.56
CA ILE A 119 -0.15 -4.09 -14.36
C ILE A 119 -1.23 -4.91 -13.67
N ALA A 120 -2.17 -5.48 -14.42
CA ALA A 120 -3.20 -6.33 -13.83
C ALA A 120 -2.62 -7.53 -13.06
N VAL A 121 -1.58 -8.19 -13.59
CA VAL A 121 -0.90 -9.30 -12.89
C VAL A 121 -0.20 -8.83 -11.64
N ILE A 122 0.48 -7.68 -11.71
CA ILE A 122 1.22 -7.10 -10.59
C ILE A 122 0.26 -6.68 -9.48
N GLU A 123 -0.82 -5.97 -9.82
CA GLU A 123 -1.84 -5.52 -8.86
C GLU A 123 -2.51 -6.70 -8.16
N VAL A 124 -2.85 -7.77 -8.89
CA VAL A 124 -3.37 -9.01 -8.28
C VAL A 124 -2.38 -9.56 -7.24
N GLY A 125 -1.08 -9.52 -7.53
CA GLY A 125 -0.05 -9.94 -6.58
C GLY A 125 0.01 -9.08 -5.33
N ILE A 126 -0.12 -7.76 -5.48
CA ILE A 126 -0.16 -6.82 -4.38
C ILE A 126 -1.41 -7.04 -3.52
N PHE A 127 -2.59 -7.17 -4.15
CA PHE A 127 -3.84 -7.43 -3.43
C PHE A 127 -3.81 -8.75 -2.65
N ILE A 128 -3.27 -9.83 -3.24
CA ILE A 128 -3.09 -11.10 -2.52
C ILE A 128 -2.17 -10.89 -1.32
N ASN A 129 -1.04 -10.21 -1.50
CA ASN A 129 -0.07 -9.98 -0.43
C ASN A 129 -0.64 -9.14 0.71
N LEU A 130 -1.34 -8.05 0.41
CA LEU A 130 -1.93 -7.16 1.40
C LEU A 130 -3.21 -7.75 2.05
N GLY A 131 -3.93 -8.62 1.33
CA GLY A 131 -5.13 -9.27 1.85
C GLY A 131 -4.85 -10.44 2.81
N LEU A 132 -3.74 -11.14 2.65
CA LEU A 132 -3.39 -12.30 3.47
C LEU A 132 -3.34 -12.03 4.99
N PRO A 133 -2.79 -10.92 5.50
CA PRO A 133 -2.77 -10.61 6.93
C PRO A 133 -4.15 -10.59 7.57
N HIS A 134 -5.18 -10.12 6.85
CA HIS A 134 -6.56 -10.13 7.34
C HIS A 134 -7.04 -11.55 7.68
N TYR A 135 -6.78 -12.51 6.79
CA TYR A 135 -7.15 -13.92 7.01
C TYR A 135 -6.29 -14.61 8.08
N LEU A 136 -5.08 -14.13 8.29
CA LEU A 136 -4.15 -14.65 9.31
C LEU A 136 -4.33 -13.96 10.67
N GLY A 137 -5.24 -12.99 10.80
CA GLY A 137 -5.46 -12.24 12.05
C GLY A 137 -4.24 -11.38 12.46
N GLN A 138 -3.43 -10.97 11.51
CA GLN A 138 -2.24 -10.15 11.75
C GLN A 138 -2.59 -8.66 11.57
N SER A 139 -2.21 -7.83 12.54
CA SER A 139 -2.29 -6.37 12.42
C SER A 139 -1.14 -5.85 11.56
N MET A 140 -1.41 -4.83 10.77
CA MET A 140 -0.40 -4.11 9.98
C MET A 140 -0.30 -2.67 10.46
N ALA A 141 0.93 -2.14 10.49
CA ALA A 141 1.11 -0.70 10.71
C ALA A 141 0.48 0.09 9.53
N PHE A 142 -0.10 1.25 9.83
CA PHE A 142 -0.84 2.08 8.87
C PHE A 142 -0.04 2.46 7.61
N ILE A 143 1.28 2.63 7.73
CA ILE A 143 2.18 2.98 6.62
C ILE A 143 2.54 1.78 5.72
N THR A 144 2.34 0.56 6.19
CA THR A 144 2.77 -0.67 5.51
C THR A 144 2.17 -0.83 4.11
N PRO A 145 0.87 -0.61 3.88
CA PRO A 145 0.27 -0.78 2.55
C PRO A 145 0.92 0.11 1.48
N ILE A 146 1.22 1.37 1.79
CA ILE A 146 1.87 2.30 0.84
C ILE A 146 3.26 1.79 0.46
N CYS A 147 4.09 1.48 1.46
CA CYS A 147 5.46 1.01 1.23
C CYS A 147 5.49 -0.30 0.45
N ILE A 148 4.66 -1.28 0.86
CA ILE A 148 4.64 -2.60 0.23
C ILE A 148 4.14 -2.51 -1.21
N SER A 149 3.03 -1.80 -1.49
CA SER A 149 2.48 -1.68 -2.84
C SER A 149 3.48 -1.05 -3.80
N THR A 150 4.13 0.05 -3.39
CA THR A 150 5.08 0.78 -4.23
C THR A 150 6.34 -0.04 -4.52
N ILE A 151 6.92 -0.67 -3.49
CA ILE A 151 8.14 -1.47 -3.65
C ILE A 151 7.85 -2.74 -4.45
N GLN A 152 6.76 -3.43 -4.15
CA GLN A 152 6.38 -4.66 -4.84
C GLN A 152 6.04 -4.37 -6.32
N LEU A 153 5.34 -3.27 -6.62
CA LEU A 153 5.05 -2.83 -7.97
C LEU A 153 6.35 -2.62 -8.77
N GLY A 154 7.31 -1.86 -8.21
CA GLY A 154 8.61 -1.61 -8.86
C GLY A 154 9.45 -2.87 -9.06
N ALA A 155 9.57 -3.70 -8.05
CA ALA A 155 10.37 -4.92 -8.13
C ALA A 155 9.79 -5.99 -9.05
N THR A 156 8.45 -6.06 -9.18
CA THR A 156 7.80 -7.07 -10.02
C THR A 156 7.79 -6.69 -11.50
N VAL A 157 7.76 -5.40 -11.81
CA VAL A 157 7.69 -4.93 -13.19
C VAL A 157 8.87 -5.39 -14.02
N ASP A 158 10.07 -5.48 -13.44
CA ASP A 158 11.27 -5.93 -14.13
C ASP A 158 11.18 -7.39 -14.59
N TYR A 159 10.60 -8.26 -13.73
CA TYR A 159 10.36 -9.69 -14.10
C TYR A 159 9.37 -9.81 -15.25
N ALA A 160 8.31 -9.03 -15.18
CA ALA A 160 7.25 -9.00 -16.18
C ALA A 160 7.77 -8.47 -17.53
N ILE A 161 8.52 -7.37 -17.53
CA ILE A 161 9.15 -6.81 -18.74
C ILE A 161 10.13 -7.82 -19.36
N LEU A 162 10.99 -8.46 -18.56
CA LEU A 162 11.95 -9.42 -19.05
C LEU A 162 11.28 -10.56 -19.82
N MET A 163 10.23 -11.16 -19.25
CA MET A 163 9.49 -12.24 -19.92
C MET A 163 8.74 -11.74 -21.15
N THR A 164 8.14 -10.55 -21.08
CA THR A 164 7.39 -9.94 -22.17
C THR A 164 8.29 -9.62 -23.36
N THR A 165 9.45 -9.04 -23.13
CA THR A 165 10.43 -8.72 -24.18
C THR A 165 10.89 -9.97 -24.89
N ARG A 166 11.15 -11.06 -24.16
CA ARG A 166 11.52 -12.37 -24.76
C ARG A 166 10.37 -12.96 -25.57
N TYR A 167 9.15 -12.97 -25.02
CA TYR A 167 7.97 -13.42 -25.74
C TYR A 167 7.77 -12.65 -27.05
N LYS A 168 7.89 -11.34 -27.00
CA LYS A 168 7.78 -10.45 -28.16
C LYS A 168 8.86 -10.75 -29.22
N ALA A 169 10.12 -10.92 -28.80
CA ALA A 169 11.21 -11.27 -29.72
C ALA A 169 10.93 -12.58 -30.46
N GLU A 170 10.47 -13.62 -29.76
CA GLU A 170 10.12 -14.90 -30.35
C GLU A 170 8.92 -14.83 -31.31
N ARG A 171 7.92 -14.00 -30.99
CA ARG A 171 6.78 -13.76 -31.88
C ARG A 171 7.18 -12.97 -33.13
N ILE A 172 8.08 -11.99 -33.01
CA ILE A 172 8.63 -11.23 -34.16
C ILE A 172 9.47 -12.15 -35.05
N ALA A 173 10.19 -13.11 -34.49
CA ALA A 173 10.92 -14.16 -35.24
C ALA A 173 10.00 -15.15 -35.97
N GLY A 174 8.67 -14.99 -35.89
CA GLY A 174 7.69 -15.82 -36.60
C GLY A 174 7.33 -17.13 -35.91
N ARG A 175 7.76 -17.37 -34.66
CA ARG A 175 7.41 -18.60 -33.92
C ARG A 175 5.93 -18.62 -33.58
N ASP A 176 5.34 -19.81 -33.53
CA ASP A 176 3.97 -20.00 -33.06
C ASP A 176 3.82 -19.57 -31.62
N LYS A 177 2.61 -19.11 -31.23
CA LYS A 177 2.34 -18.55 -29.90
C LYS A 177 2.77 -19.49 -28.76
N LYS A 178 2.52 -20.81 -28.91
CA LYS A 178 2.85 -21.79 -27.87
C LYS A 178 4.35 -21.92 -27.69
N ASN A 179 5.09 -22.02 -28.82
CA ASN A 179 6.55 -22.11 -28.78
C ASN A 179 7.20 -20.80 -28.31
N ALA A 180 6.64 -19.64 -28.69
CA ALA A 180 7.14 -18.35 -28.24
C ALA A 180 6.98 -18.16 -26.72
N VAL A 181 5.81 -18.52 -26.17
CA VAL A 181 5.58 -18.48 -24.72
C VAL A 181 6.49 -19.47 -23.99
N TRP A 182 6.63 -20.69 -24.50
CA TRP A 182 7.50 -21.70 -23.89
C TRP A 182 8.96 -21.28 -23.86
N THR A 183 9.49 -20.77 -24.98
CA THR A 183 10.86 -20.27 -25.04
C THR A 183 11.09 -19.07 -24.13
N ALA A 184 10.15 -18.10 -24.13
CA ALA A 184 10.22 -16.94 -23.24
C ALA A 184 10.23 -17.36 -21.78
N LEU A 185 9.35 -18.28 -21.38
CA LEU A 185 9.29 -18.82 -20.04
C LEU A 185 10.61 -19.50 -19.65
N TYR A 186 11.04 -20.49 -20.44
CA TYR A 186 12.24 -21.27 -20.15
C TYR A 186 13.49 -20.40 -20.00
N THR A 187 13.64 -19.39 -20.86
CA THR A 187 14.81 -18.51 -20.84
C THR A 187 14.73 -17.43 -19.76
N SER A 188 13.53 -17.07 -19.28
CA SER A 188 13.37 -16.02 -18.27
C SER A 188 13.36 -16.57 -16.84
N ILE A 189 12.92 -17.80 -16.60
CA ILE A 189 12.82 -18.42 -15.27
C ILE A 189 14.10 -18.24 -14.43
N PRO A 190 15.31 -18.58 -14.93
CA PRO A 190 16.51 -18.46 -14.11
C PRO A 190 16.73 -17.04 -13.59
N SER A 191 16.56 -16.04 -14.45
CA SER A 191 16.74 -14.63 -14.08
C SER A 191 15.66 -14.18 -13.09
N ILE A 192 14.41 -14.57 -13.29
CA ILE A 192 13.29 -14.23 -12.40
C ILE A 192 13.50 -14.85 -11.01
N ILE A 193 13.91 -16.12 -10.96
CA ILE A 193 14.18 -16.80 -9.68
C ILE A 193 15.34 -16.14 -8.95
N VAL A 194 16.45 -15.86 -9.62
CA VAL A 194 17.62 -15.23 -8.98
C VAL A 194 17.25 -13.87 -8.41
N SER A 195 16.56 -13.03 -9.18
CA SER A 195 16.15 -11.69 -8.71
C SER A 195 15.09 -11.77 -7.60
N GLY A 196 14.07 -12.62 -7.77
CA GLY A 196 13.01 -12.79 -6.76
C GLY A 196 13.53 -13.36 -5.44
N MET A 197 14.41 -14.36 -5.51
CA MET A 197 15.06 -14.95 -4.34
C MET A 197 16.07 -13.99 -3.71
N GLY A 198 16.72 -13.13 -4.49
CA GLY A 198 17.60 -12.07 -3.98
C GLY A 198 16.81 -11.07 -3.14
N LEU A 199 15.67 -10.57 -3.64
CA LEU A 199 14.80 -9.69 -2.89
C LEU A 199 14.22 -10.39 -1.64
N PHE A 200 13.76 -11.63 -1.79
CA PHE A 200 13.30 -12.44 -0.67
C PHE A 200 14.36 -12.58 0.42
N ALA A 201 15.58 -12.99 0.07
CA ALA A 201 16.64 -13.22 1.04
C ALA A 201 17.04 -11.93 1.76
N ALA A 202 17.13 -10.81 1.03
CA ALA A 202 17.46 -9.51 1.61
C ALA A 202 16.39 -9.06 2.62
N THR A 203 15.12 -9.10 2.25
CA THR A 203 14.02 -8.64 3.10
C THR A 203 13.72 -9.60 4.24
N PHE A 204 13.77 -10.91 3.98
CA PHE A 204 13.59 -11.94 5.01
C PHE A 204 14.72 -11.90 6.06
N GLY A 205 15.96 -11.68 5.62
CA GLY A 205 17.09 -11.50 6.54
C GLY A 205 16.88 -10.33 7.50
N VAL A 206 16.42 -9.17 7.00
CA VAL A 206 16.11 -8.01 7.85
C VAL A 206 14.93 -8.32 8.77
N ALA A 207 13.88 -9.00 8.27
CA ALA A 207 12.73 -9.37 9.07
C ALA A 207 13.08 -10.24 10.30
N LEU A 208 14.05 -11.14 10.14
CA LEU A 208 14.50 -12.01 11.24
C LEU A 208 15.44 -11.31 12.24
N TYR A 209 16.20 -10.30 11.79
CA TYR A 209 17.26 -9.67 12.59
C TYR A 209 16.85 -8.36 13.25
N SER A 210 15.73 -7.76 12.80
CA SER A 210 15.28 -6.47 13.33
C SER A 210 14.48 -6.65 14.62
N ASP A 211 14.93 -5.95 15.67
CA ASP A 211 14.20 -5.85 16.95
C ASP A 211 13.03 -4.83 16.87
N ILE A 212 12.93 -4.04 15.80
CA ILE A 212 11.87 -3.07 15.61
C ILE A 212 10.70 -3.78 14.92
N GLU A 213 9.57 -3.94 15.62
CA GLU A 213 8.41 -4.69 15.18
C GLU A 213 7.85 -4.18 13.82
N ILE A 214 7.79 -2.87 13.62
CA ILE A 214 7.32 -2.27 12.37
C ILE A 214 8.22 -2.67 11.20
N ILE A 215 9.54 -2.60 11.36
CA ILE A 215 10.50 -2.95 10.31
C ILE A 215 10.45 -4.45 10.02
N SER A 216 10.42 -5.29 11.06
CA SER A 216 10.35 -6.74 10.92
C SER A 216 9.07 -7.15 10.18
N SER A 217 7.91 -6.62 10.56
CA SER A 217 6.62 -6.92 9.92
C SER A 217 6.57 -6.46 8.47
N MET A 218 7.05 -5.25 8.15
CA MET A 218 7.13 -4.74 6.78
C MET A 218 8.05 -5.59 5.91
N CYS A 219 9.24 -5.93 6.40
CA CYS A 219 10.19 -6.75 5.66
C CYS A 219 9.69 -8.18 5.45
N MET A 220 8.95 -8.76 6.39
CA MET A 220 8.29 -10.05 6.23
C MET A 220 7.22 -10.02 5.13
N LEU A 221 6.41 -8.95 5.09
CA LEU A 221 5.42 -8.73 4.03
C LEU A 221 6.07 -8.54 2.66
N MET A 222 7.20 -7.82 2.58
CA MET A 222 7.99 -7.66 1.35
C MET A 222 8.57 -9.00 0.88
N ALA A 223 9.13 -9.80 1.78
CA ALA A 223 9.66 -11.12 1.45
C ALA A 223 8.55 -12.02 0.88
N ARG A 224 7.39 -12.06 1.53
CA ARG A 224 6.23 -12.80 1.02
C ARG A 224 5.76 -12.25 -0.33
N GLY A 225 5.70 -10.94 -0.49
CA GLY A 225 5.34 -10.27 -1.74
C GLY A 225 6.27 -10.64 -2.90
N ALA A 226 7.57 -10.75 -2.66
CA ALA A 226 8.56 -11.17 -3.66
C ALA A 226 8.26 -12.59 -4.19
N ILE A 227 7.94 -13.53 -3.31
CA ILE A 227 7.57 -14.90 -3.71
C ILE A 227 6.24 -14.92 -4.47
N ILE A 228 5.21 -14.23 -3.98
CA ILE A 228 3.90 -14.16 -4.65
C ILE A 228 4.06 -13.58 -6.06
N SER A 229 4.77 -12.47 -6.20
CA SER A 229 5.01 -11.81 -7.48
C SER A 229 5.78 -12.70 -8.45
N MET A 230 6.84 -13.35 -7.98
CA MET A 230 7.62 -14.30 -8.76
C MET A 230 6.74 -15.45 -9.31
N LEU A 231 5.91 -16.04 -8.46
CA LEU A 231 5.00 -17.12 -8.86
C LEU A 231 3.95 -16.64 -9.86
N LEU A 232 3.37 -15.46 -9.67
CA LEU A 232 2.40 -14.91 -10.60
C LEU A 232 3.02 -14.63 -11.98
N VAL A 233 4.22 -14.09 -12.03
CA VAL A 233 4.90 -13.86 -13.31
C VAL A 233 5.24 -15.17 -13.99
N ILE A 234 5.66 -16.20 -13.27
CA ILE A 234 6.01 -17.52 -13.88
C ILE A 234 4.77 -18.28 -14.36
N PHE A 235 3.66 -18.24 -13.62
CA PHE A 235 2.50 -19.10 -13.93
C PHE A 235 1.35 -18.36 -14.61
N VAL A 236 1.03 -17.13 -14.17
CA VAL A 236 -0.14 -16.41 -14.66
C VAL A 236 0.17 -15.62 -15.92
N LEU A 237 1.33 -14.96 -15.99
CA LEU A 237 1.68 -14.13 -17.14
C LEU A 237 1.77 -14.92 -18.45
N PRO A 238 2.38 -16.12 -18.51
CA PRO A 238 2.37 -16.95 -19.73
C PRO A 238 0.97 -17.37 -20.17
N ALA A 239 0.08 -17.66 -19.22
CA ALA A 239 -1.32 -17.99 -19.51
C ALA A 239 -2.05 -16.79 -20.14
N LEU A 240 -1.81 -15.59 -19.66
CA LEU A 240 -2.38 -14.36 -20.23
C LEU A 240 -1.80 -14.07 -21.62
N PHE A 241 -0.52 -14.32 -21.87
CA PHE A 241 0.04 -14.21 -23.22
C PHE A 241 -0.64 -15.19 -24.20
N MET A 242 -0.92 -16.41 -23.76
CA MET A 242 -1.66 -17.38 -24.57
C MET A 242 -3.09 -16.92 -24.87
N LEU A 243 -3.76 -16.32 -23.88
CA LEU A 243 -5.14 -15.87 -24.01
C LEU A 243 -5.25 -14.63 -24.90
N PHE A 244 -4.41 -13.63 -24.63
CA PHE A 244 -4.45 -12.32 -25.28
C PHE A 244 -3.50 -12.15 -26.47
N ASP A 245 -2.86 -13.23 -26.95
CA ASP A 245 -1.90 -13.19 -28.07
C ASP A 245 -2.42 -12.40 -29.28
N LYS A 246 -3.68 -12.61 -29.68
CA LYS A 246 -4.27 -11.90 -30.83
C LYS A 246 -4.34 -10.38 -30.63
N ILE A 247 -4.64 -9.94 -29.40
CA ILE A 247 -4.72 -8.51 -29.04
C ILE A 247 -3.31 -7.93 -29.00
N ILE A 248 -2.38 -8.64 -28.35
CA ILE A 248 -0.98 -8.24 -28.22
C ILE A 248 -0.36 -8.05 -29.61
N CYS A 249 -0.50 -9.03 -30.50
CA CYS A 249 0.03 -8.94 -31.86
C CYS A 249 -0.58 -7.80 -32.69
N LYS A 250 -1.82 -7.40 -32.41
CA LYS A 250 -2.49 -6.30 -33.14
C LYS A 250 -2.07 -4.91 -32.65
N THR A 251 -1.75 -4.79 -31.36
CA THR A 251 -1.49 -3.51 -30.68
C THR A 251 -0.01 -3.21 -30.47
N THR A 252 0.87 -4.16 -30.77
CA THR A 252 2.32 -4.02 -30.57
C THR A 252 3.01 -3.62 -31.87
N LEU A 253 3.79 -2.54 -31.83
CA LEU A 253 4.59 -2.12 -32.97
C LEU A 253 5.64 -3.16 -33.33
N GLY A 254 5.68 -3.56 -34.62
CA GLY A 254 6.61 -4.57 -35.12
C GLY A 254 6.03 -5.98 -35.22
N MET A 255 4.93 -6.28 -34.52
CA MET A 255 4.23 -7.58 -34.63
C MET A 255 3.15 -7.60 -35.71
N THR A 256 2.63 -6.48 -36.12
CA THR A 256 1.58 -6.37 -37.16
C THR A 256 2.02 -6.86 -38.54
N LYS A 257 3.33 -6.90 -38.82
CA LYS A 257 3.87 -7.43 -40.08
C LYS A 257 3.80 -8.94 -40.24
N ILE A 258 3.65 -9.70 -39.14
CA ILE A 258 3.64 -11.17 -39.15
C ILE A 258 2.36 -11.74 -39.80
N LYS A 259 1.26 -10.96 -39.80
CA LYS A 259 -0.02 -11.39 -40.36
C LYS A 259 -0.04 -11.41 -41.91
N SER A 260 0.86 -10.66 -42.56
CA SER A 260 0.93 -10.61 -44.03
C SER A 260 1.71 -11.77 -44.66
N ILE A 261 2.60 -12.42 -43.90
CA ILE A 261 3.45 -13.51 -44.44
C ILE A 261 2.75 -14.88 -44.41
N LYS A 262 1.74 -15.06 -43.53
CA LYS A 262 0.99 -16.34 -43.45
C LYS A 262 -0.20 -16.49 -44.43
N THR A 263 -0.46 -15.49 -45.26
CA THR A 263 -1.58 -15.52 -46.21
C THR A 263 -1.11 -15.85 -47.64
N GLU A 264 0.20 -16.03 -47.85
CA GLU A 264 0.80 -16.32 -49.18
C GLU A 264 1.54 -17.68 -49.25
N VAL A 265 1.13 -18.69 -48.46
CA VAL A 265 1.60 -20.07 -48.68
C VAL A 265 0.39 -21.01 -48.66
#